data_4e09edcf26e0a27ab1e376fc818e3570
#
_entry.id   4e09edcf26e0a27ab1e376fc818e3570
#
_cell.length_a   1.000
_cell.length_b   1.000
_cell.length_c   1.000
_cell.angle_alpha   90.00
_cell.angle_beta   90.00
_cell.angle_gamma   90.00
#
_symmetry.space_group_name_H-M   'P 1'
#
loop_
_entity.id
_entity.type
_entity.pdbx_description
1 polymer ?
#
loop_
_entity_poly.entity_id
_entity_poly.type
_entity_poly.pdbx_seq_one_letter_code
_entity_poly.pdbx_strand_id
1 'polypeptide(L)'
;MDIARAAISAEMLGGALEAFEITVNYLKEREQFGVKIGSFQALQHRAANMFTELELCKSCVLESLSCFEEKSNDVPRIVSLAKAKVGETFHLISNEGVQMHGGVGVTDEYDIGLYLKRARVAEQIFGNSEFHRNRYAELTGY
;
A
#
# COMPACT_ATOMS: atom_id res chain seq x y z
N MET A 1 20.69 -4.58 6.74
CA MET A 1 19.87 -3.88 5.74
C MET A 1 18.43 -4.41 5.70
N ASP A 2 18.19 -5.74 5.79
CA ASP A 2 16.84 -6.31 5.68
C ASP A 2 15.89 -5.91 6.83
N ILE A 3 16.40 -5.71 8.05
CA ILE A 3 15.61 -5.13 9.15
C ILE A 3 15.03 -3.75 8.76
N ALA A 4 15.83 -2.89 8.16
CA ALA A 4 15.37 -1.56 7.73
C ALA A 4 14.31 -1.66 6.60
N ARG A 5 14.46 -2.64 5.69
CA ARG A 5 13.47 -2.93 4.63
C ARG A 5 12.16 -3.44 5.21
N ALA A 6 12.21 -4.33 6.21
CA ALA A 6 11.02 -4.81 6.91
C ALA A 6 10.31 -3.67 7.67
N ALA A 7 11.08 -2.83 8.36
CA ALA A 7 10.54 -1.67 9.09
C ALA A 7 9.83 -0.67 8.17
N ILE A 8 10.46 -0.29 7.04
CA ILE A 8 9.80 0.60 6.08
C ILE A 8 8.59 -0.06 5.41
N SER A 9 8.59 -1.39 5.23
CA SER A 9 7.43 -2.12 4.71
C SER A 9 6.24 -2.06 5.69
N ALA A 10 6.50 -2.17 6.99
CA ALA A 10 5.46 -2.00 8.01
C ALA A 10 4.90 -0.56 8.04
N GLU A 11 5.76 0.45 7.92
CA GLU A 11 5.33 1.86 7.80
C GLU A 11 4.45 2.07 6.56
N MET A 12 4.89 1.55 5.40
CA MET A 12 4.14 1.66 4.14
C MET A 12 2.77 0.97 4.22
N LEU A 13 2.68 -0.17 4.90
CA LEU A 13 1.41 -0.85 5.15
C LEU A 13 0.48 0.02 6.00
N GLY A 14 0.99 0.61 7.09
CA GLY A 14 0.23 1.53 7.93
C GLY A 14 -0.31 2.73 7.15
N GLY A 15 0.53 3.35 6.33
CA GLY A 15 0.12 4.45 5.45
C GLY A 15 -0.93 4.05 4.41
N ALA A 16 -0.81 2.86 3.84
CA ALA A 16 -1.78 2.33 2.88
C ALA A 16 -3.14 2.03 3.53
N LEU A 17 -3.14 1.47 4.74
CA LEU A 17 -4.35 1.20 5.52
C LEU A 17 -5.10 2.50 5.84
N GLU A 18 -4.40 3.51 6.32
CA GLU A 18 -4.99 4.79 6.66
C GLU A 18 -5.53 5.51 5.41
N ALA A 19 -4.77 5.53 4.31
CA ALA A 19 -5.23 6.11 3.05
C ALA A 19 -6.50 5.41 2.52
N PHE A 20 -6.60 4.11 2.70
CA PHE A 20 -7.79 3.34 2.35
C PHE A 20 -8.99 3.72 3.24
N GLU A 21 -8.80 3.82 4.56
CA GLU A 21 -9.86 4.19 5.50
C GLU A 21 -10.40 5.60 5.23
N ILE A 22 -9.52 6.59 5.05
CA ILE A 22 -9.87 7.95 4.65
C ILE A 22 -10.71 7.93 3.37
N THR A 23 -10.29 7.15 2.37
CA THR A 23 -10.99 7.05 1.08
C THR A 23 -12.37 6.43 1.23
N VAL A 24 -12.50 5.33 1.96
CA VAL A 24 -13.79 4.66 2.19
C VAL A 24 -14.76 5.56 2.96
N ASN A 25 -14.27 6.29 3.97
CA ASN A 25 -15.08 7.23 4.72
C ASN A 25 -15.56 8.38 3.82
N TYR A 26 -14.69 8.93 2.97
CA TYR A 26 -15.10 9.93 1.98
C TYR A 26 -16.21 9.42 1.05
N LEU A 27 -16.09 8.19 0.54
CA LEU A 27 -17.12 7.58 -0.32
C LEU A 27 -18.48 7.44 0.38
N LYS A 28 -18.48 7.20 1.70
CA LYS A 28 -19.70 7.07 2.51
C LYS A 28 -20.36 8.42 2.83
N GLU A 29 -19.59 9.50 2.82
CA GLU A 29 -20.07 10.83 3.23
C GLU A 29 -20.39 11.72 2.04
N ARG A 30 -19.60 11.68 0.97
CA ARG A 30 -19.73 12.57 -0.19
C ARG A 30 -20.99 12.28 -0.98
N GLU A 31 -21.75 13.33 -1.27
CA GLU A 31 -22.95 13.28 -2.13
C GLU A 31 -22.68 13.90 -3.49
N GLN A 32 -23.09 13.21 -4.54
CA GLN A 32 -23.17 13.69 -5.91
C GLN A 32 -24.36 13.01 -6.61
N PHE A 33 -24.97 13.69 -7.55
CA PHE A 33 -26.12 13.15 -8.30
C PHE A 33 -27.29 12.73 -7.39
N GLY A 34 -27.44 13.35 -6.22
CA GLY A 34 -28.49 13.07 -5.26
C GLY A 34 -28.32 11.81 -4.41
N VAL A 35 -27.14 11.16 -4.45
CA VAL A 35 -26.82 9.96 -3.69
C VAL A 35 -25.41 10.02 -3.11
N LYS A 36 -25.11 9.20 -2.11
CA LYS A 36 -23.73 8.98 -1.65
C LYS A 36 -22.91 8.31 -2.76
N ILE A 37 -21.73 8.84 -3.06
CA ILE A 37 -20.92 8.32 -4.17
C ILE A 37 -20.45 6.88 -3.95
N GLY A 38 -20.34 6.42 -2.72
CA GLY A 38 -20.07 5.01 -2.37
C GLY A 38 -21.17 4.03 -2.81
N SER A 39 -22.35 4.49 -3.26
CA SER A 39 -23.37 3.64 -3.83
C SER A 39 -23.09 3.23 -5.30
N PHE A 40 -22.16 3.90 -5.97
CA PHE A 40 -21.79 3.56 -7.34
C PHE A 40 -20.92 2.31 -7.40
N GLN A 41 -21.36 1.29 -8.14
CA GLN A 41 -20.66 0.01 -8.27
C GLN A 41 -19.21 0.17 -8.73
N ALA A 42 -18.93 1.10 -9.64
CA ALA A 42 -17.56 1.35 -10.12
C ALA A 42 -16.60 1.71 -8.98
N LEU A 43 -17.04 2.49 -7.99
CA LEU A 43 -16.24 2.85 -6.83
C LEU A 43 -16.18 1.70 -5.80
N GLN A 44 -17.26 0.96 -5.64
CA GLN A 44 -17.30 -0.23 -4.77
C GLN A 44 -16.31 -1.31 -5.23
N HIS A 45 -16.27 -1.60 -6.55
CA HIS A 45 -15.35 -2.58 -7.11
C HIS A 45 -13.88 -2.15 -6.95
N ARG A 46 -13.58 -0.87 -7.15
CA ARG A 46 -12.23 -0.34 -6.92
C ARG A 46 -11.84 -0.44 -5.43
N ALA A 47 -12.74 -0.07 -4.52
CA ALA A 47 -12.50 -0.20 -3.08
C ALA A 47 -12.32 -1.66 -2.65
N ALA A 48 -13.10 -2.60 -3.20
CA ALA A 48 -12.95 -4.03 -2.95
C ALA A 48 -11.59 -4.56 -3.42
N ASN A 49 -11.11 -4.11 -4.59
CA ASN A 49 -9.77 -4.47 -5.09
C ASN A 49 -8.67 -3.92 -4.17
N MET A 50 -8.77 -2.66 -3.75
CA MET A 50 -7.83 -2.07 -2.79
C MET A 50 -7.79 -2.85 -1.48
N PHE A 51 -8.95 -3.25 -0.96
CA PHE A 51 -9.05 -4.05 0.25
C PHE A 51 -8.35 -5.42 0.11
N THR A 52 -8.58 -6.11 -1.03
CA THR A 52 -7.93 -7.39 -1.32
C THR A 52 -6.40 -7.26 -1.34
N GLU A 53 -5.89 -6.22 -2.01
CA GLU A 53 -4.46 -5.94 -2.07
C GLU A 53 -3.86 -5.64 -0.68
N LEU A 54 -4.59 -4.94 0.19
CA LEU A 54 -4.19 -4.69 1.57
C LEU A 54 -4.11 -5.97 2.41
N GLU A 55 -5.08 -6.87 2.30
CA GLU A 55 -5.06 -8.14 3.04
C GLU A 55 -3.88 -9.02 2.62
N LEU A 56 -3.55 -9.06 1.32
CA LEU A 56 -2.34 -9.72 0.84
C LEU A 56 -1.06 -9.07 1.39
N CYS A 57 -1.01 -7.74 1.43
CA CYS A 57 0.12 -7.02 2.01
C CYS A 57 0.30 -7.29 3.50
N LYS A 58 -0.78 -7.34 4.29
CA LYS A 58 -0.71 -7.69 5.71
C LYS A 58 -0.01 -9.02 5.91
N SER A 59 -0.40 -10.04 5.15
CA SER A 59 0.23 -11.37 5.23
C SER A 59 1.72 -11.31 4.91
N CYS A 60 2.11 -10.63 3.81
CA CYS A 60 3.52 -10.50 3.42
C CYS A 60 4.36 -9.74 4.45
N VAL A 61 3.83 -8.65 5.01
CA VAL A 61 4.55 -7.84 6.01
C VAL A 61 4.67 -8.58 7.33
N LEU A 62 3.61 -9.24 7.80
CA LEU A 62 3.65 -10.05 9.01
C LEU A 62 4.69 -11.17 8.89
N GLU A 63 4.71 -11.90 7.78
CA GLU A 63 5.70 -12.94 7.51
C GLU A 63 7.12 -12.35 7.52
N SER A 64 7.32 -11.15 6.93
CA SER A 64 8.63 -10.50 6.92
C SER A 64 9.12 -10.09 8.31
N LEU A 65 8.23 -9.87 9.26
CA LEU A 65 8.58 -9.57 10.65
C LEU A 65 8.84 -10.86 11.44
N SER A 66 7.98 -11.88 11.28
CA SER A 66 8.09 -13.16 11.99
C SER A 66 9.38 -13.91 11.65
N CYS A 67 9.85 -13.85 10.39
CA CYS A 67 11.05 -14.55 9.97
C CYS A 67 12.33 -14.09 10.70
N PHE A 68 12.35 -12.88 11.28
CA PHE A 68 13.48 -12.43 12.12
C PHE A 68 13.46 -13.09 13.50
N GLU A 69 12.29 -13.29 14.10
CA GLU A 69 12.12 -13.96 15.39
C GLU A 69 12.51 -15.44 15.28
N GLU A 70 12.10 -16.08 14.20
CA GLU A 70 12.41 -17.47 13.88
C GLU A 70 13.85 -17.71 13.43
N LYS A 71 14.64 -16.65 13.21
CA LYS A 71 16.00 -16.69 12.67
C LYS A 71 16.09 -17.48 11.35
N SER A 72 15.07 -17.30 10.51
CA SER A 72 14.98 -17.99 9.22
C SER A 72 16.12 -17.60 8.27
N ASN A 73 16.63 -18.55 7.52
CA ASN A 73 17.57 -18.30 6.43
C ASN A 73 16.90 -17.58 5.23
N ASP A 74 15.57 -17.56 5.19
CA ASP A 74 14.76 -16.96 4.12
C ASP A 74 14.49 -15.45 4.30
N VAL A 75 14.98 -14.84 5.37
CA VAL A 75 14.78 -13.41 5.65
C VAL A 75 14.99 -12.53 4.41
N PRO A 76 16.10 -12.63 3.63
CA PRO A 76 16.32 -11.76 2.49
C PRO A 76 15.24 -11.89 1.40
N ARG A 77 14.75 -13.11 1.18
CA ARG A 77 13.72 -13.44 0.18
C ARG A 77 12.35 -12.91 0.61
N ILE A 78 11.95 -13.23 1.85
CA ILE A 78 10.65 -12.82 2.41
C ILE A 78 10.53 -11.30 2.52
N VAL A 79 11.58 -10.63 2.97
CA VAL A 79 11.63 -9.16 3.05
C VAL A 79 11.54 -8.52 1.67
N SER A 80 12.16 -9.12 0.63
CA SER A 80 12.05 -8.60 -0.73
C SER A 80 10.63 -8.76 -1.29
N LEU A 81 9.98 -9.89 -1.01
CA LEU A 81 8.57 -10.10 -1.35
C LEU A 81 7.67 -9.04 -0.71
N ALA A 82 7.81 -8.83 0.60
CA ALA A 82 7.01 -7.87 1.34
C ALA A 82 7.21 -6.43 0.83
N LYS A 83 8.48 -6.01 0.62
CA LYS A 83 8.80 -4.66 0.18
C LYS A 83 8.29 -4.37 -1.25
N ALA A 84 8.40 -5.35 -2.16
CA ALA A 84 7.84 -5.23 -3.52
C ALA A 84 6.31 -5.10 -3.45
N LYS A 85 5.64 -6.02 -2.75
CA LYS A 85 4.18 -6.05 -2.66
C LYS A 85 3.61 -4.80 -2.03
N VAL A 86 4.12 -4.37 -0.88
CA VAL A 86 3.59 -3.19 -0.20
C VAL A 86 3.88 -1.89 -0.96
N GLY A 87 5.02 -1.81 -1.66
CA GLY A 87 5.34 -0.67 -2.52
C GLY A 87 4.28 -0.44 -3.59
N GLU A 88 3.94 -1.49 -4.34
CA GLU A 88 2.92 -1.46 -5.37
C GLU A 88 1.53 -1.18 -4.80
N THR A 89 1.19 -1.80 -3.68
CA THR A 89 -0.12 -1.62 -3.07
C THR A 89 -0.30 -0.20 -2.51
N PHE A 90 0.69 0.36 -1.83
CA PHE A 90 0.60 1.73 -1.32
C PHE A 90 0.54 2.75 -2.47
N HIS A 91 1.28 2.50 -3.55
CA HIS A 91 1.18 3.28 -4.77
C HIS A 91 -0.24 3.23 -5.36
N LEU A 92 -0.81 2.04 -5.51
CA LEU A 92 -2.17 1.85 -6.00
C LEU A 92 -3.17 2.61 -5.12
N ILE A 93 -3.19 2.36 -3.81
CA ILE A 93 -4.16 2.91 -2.87
C ILE A 93 -4.08 4.43 -2.79
N SER A 94 -2.89 5.00 -2.75
CA SER A 94 -2.73 6.45 -2.70
C SER A 94 -3.20 7.14 -3.98
N ASN A 95 -2.95 6.56 -5.16
CA ASN A 95 -3.47 7.09 -6.43
C ASN A 95 -4.99 6.95 -6.53
N GLU A 96 -5.54 5.77 -6.19
CA GLU A 96 -6.97 5.53 -6.17
C GLU A 96 -7.68 6.45 -5.16
N GLY A 97 -7.08 6.65 -3.99
CA GLY A 97 -7.58 7.56 -2.98
C GLY A 97 -7.71 9.00 -3.51
N VAL A 98 -6.67 9.55 -4.09
CA VAL A 98 -6.72 10.89 -4.72
C VAL A 98 -7.77 10.92 -5.83
N GLN A 99 -7.81 9.91 -6.70
CA GLN A 99 -8.79 9.83 -7.79
C GLN A 99 -10.23 9.79 -7.29
N MET A 100 -10.50 9.03 -6.21
CA MET A 100 -11.85 8.91 -5.64
C MET A 100 -12.30 10.17 -4.89
N HIS A 101 -11.38 10.97 -4.36
CA HIS A 101 -11.69 12.29 -3.81
C HIS A 101 -11.97 13.33 -4.91
N GLY A 102 -11.50 13.08 -6.14
CA GLY A 102 -11.63 14.02 -7.25
C GLY A 102 -10.80 15.30 -7.03
N GLY A 103 -11.29 16.44 -7.49
CA GLY A 103 -10.55 17.71 -7.42
C GLY A 103 -10.07 18.10 -6.02
N VAL A 104 -10.83 17.79 -4.97
CA VAL A 104 -10.43 18.10 -3.58
C VAL A 104 -9.28 17.20 -3.08
N GLY A 105 -9.07 16.04 -3.69
CA GLY A 105 -7.98 15.14 -3.31
C GLY A 105 -6.58 15.67 -3.62
N VAL A 106 -6.45 16.71 -4.44
CA VAL A 106 -5.18 17.40 -4.72
C VAL A 106 -5.03 18.72 -4.00
N THR A 107 -5.99 19.09 -3.15
CA THR A 107 -5.96 20.28 -2.31
C THR A 107 -5.49 19.96 -0.90
N ASP A 108 -5.23 21.00 -0.09
CA ASP A 108 -4.85 20.84 1.31
C ASP A 108 -6.07 20.64 2.25
N GLU A 109 -7.28 20.48 1.70
CA GLU A 109 -8.49 20.20 2.47
C GLU A 109 -8.56 18.77 2.99
N TYR A 110 -7.89 17.84 2.28
CA TYR A 110 -7.84 16.42 2.61
C TYR A 110 -6.41 15.89 2.65
N ASP A 111 -6.11 15.08 3.65
CA ASP A 111 -4.77 14.53 3.88
C ASP A 111 -4.36 13.45 2.87
N ILE A 112 -5.27 12.99 2.01
CA ILE A 112 -4.99 11.91 1.04
C ILE A 112 -3.79 12.23 0.14
N GLY A 113 -3.57 13.50 -0.20
CA GLY A 113 -2.42 13.97 -0.97
C GLY A 113 -1.07 13.76 -0.26
N LEU A 114 -1.04 13.77 1.08
CA LEU A 114 0.15 13.50 1.88
C LEU A 114 0.56 12.02 1.76
N TYR A 115 -0.41 11.12 1.77
CA TYR A 115 -0.16 9.68 1.56
C TYR A 115 0.37 9.38 0.17
N LEU A 116 -0.12 10.07 -0.87
CA LEU A 116 0.43 9.97 -2.23
C LEU A 116 1.92 10.35 -2.27
N LYS A 117 2.27 11.49 -1.65
CA LYS A 117 3.66 11.96 -1.58
C LYS A 117 4.53 10.98 -0.78
N ARG A 118 4.03 10.50 0.39
CA ARG A 118 4.77 9.55 1.22
C ARG A 118 4.97 8.21 0.53
N ALA A 119 3.97 7.69 -0.19
CA ALA A 119 4.08 6.45 -0.95
C ALA A 119 5.23 6.50 -1.96
N ARG A 120 5.36 7.60 -2.71
CA ARG A 120 6.44 7.82 -3.68
C ARG A 120 7.83 7.82 -3.04
N VAL A 121 7.97 8.48 -1.90
CA VAL A 121 9.26 8.55 -1.19
C VAL A 121 9.60 7.20 -0.57
N ALA A 122 8.66 6.59 0.17
CA ALA A 122 8.88 5.34 0.88
C ALA A 122 9.17 4.16 -0.06
N GLU A 123 8.58 4.16 -1.27
CA GLU A 123 8.87 3.16 -2.29
C GLU A 123 10.36 3.14 -2.66
N GLN A 124 11.01 4.31 -2.79
CA GLN A 124 12.41 4.41 -3.20
C GLN A 124 13.40 4.08 -2.08
N ILE A 125 12.99 4.20 -0.82
CA ILE A 125 13.86 3.92 0.33
C ILE A 125 14.22 2.44 0.38
N PHE A 126 15.52 2.13 0.42
CA PHE A 126 16.12 0.78 0.46
C PHE A 126 15.79 -0.11 -0.74
N GLY A 127 15.43 0.45 -1.87
CA GLY A 127 15.09 -0.22 -3.12
C GLY A 127 13.60 -0.18 -3.44
N ASN A 128 13.27 0.08 -4.70
CA ASN A 128 11.90 0.10 -5.21
C ASN A 128 11.35 -1.32 -5.47
N SER A 129 10.11 -1.41 -5.91
CA SER A 129 9.43 -2.70 -6.17
C SER A 129 10.15 -3.53 -7.22
N GLU A 130 10.68 -2.92 -8.28
CA GLU A 130 11.42 -3.60 -9.34
C GLU A 130 12.74 -4.20 -8.80
N PHE A 131 13.52 -3.41 -8.04
CA PHE A 131 14.73 -3.89 -7.38
C PHE A 131 14.43 -5.14 -6.50
N HIS A 132 13.36 -5.10 -5.74
CA HIS A 132 13.01 -6.20 -4.84
C HIS A 132 12.46 -7.43 -5.56
N ARG A 133 11.79 -7.27 -6.70
CA ARG A 133 11.40 -8.39 -7.56
C ARG A 133 12.62 -9.09 -8.14
N ASN A 134 13.58 -8.33 -8.67
CA ASN A 134 14.83 -8.87 -9.19
C ASN A 134 15.62 -9.59 -8.09
N ARG A 135 15.76 -8.97 -6.92
CA ARG A 135 16.44 -9.59 -5.77
C ARG A 135 15.75 -10.88 -5.32
N TYR A 136 14.41 -10.91 -5.33
CA TYR A 136 13.65 -12.11 -5.01
C TYR A 136 13.93 -13.23 -6.02
N ALA A 137 13.93 -12.92 -7.31
CA ALA A 137 14.22 -13.87 -8.37
C ALA A 137 15.64 -14.45 -8.23
N GLU A 138 16.67 -13.61 -8.03
CA GLU A 138 18.05 -14.05 -7.80
C GLU A 138 18.16 -14.97 -6.59
N LEU A 139 17.50 -14.65 -5.47
CA LEU A 139 17.52 -15.46 -4.25
C LEU A 139 16.76 -16.79 -4.38
N THR A 140 15.89 -16.91 -5.38
CA THR A 140 15.14 -18.15 -5.69
C THR A 140 15.76 -18.96 -6.83
N GLY A 141 16.83 -18.48 -7.45
CA GLY A 141 17.58 -19.18 -8.48
C GLY A 141 17.07 -18.97 -9.91
N TYR A 142 16.38 -17.85 -10.16
CA TYR A 142 15.96 -17.43 -11.50
C TYR A 142 16.91 -16.39 -12.10
#